data_69755049f29cbdf7859630cb0cbaf034
#
_entry.id   69755049f29cbdf7859630cb0cbaf034
#
_cell.length_a   1.000
_cell.length_b   1.000
_cell.length_c   1.000
_cell.angle_alpha   90.00
_cell.angle_beta   90.00
_cell.angle_gamma   90.00
#
_symmetry.space_group_name_H-M   'P 1'
#
loop_
_entity.id
_entity.type
_entity.pdbx_description
1 polymer ?
#
loop_
_entity_poly.entity_id
_entity_poly.type
_entity_poly.pdbx_seq_one_letter_code
_entity_poly.pdbx_strand_id
1 'polypeptide(L)'
;LSCRSGGNARFVSGGEVPIPVIDKLGGADVEFKEYGVILDVRPIADASGGIVARVDTEVSQVDEAQRVLGVPGFLKRRSATDVALRDGETLVIAGLVNRQQSSNSTGLPGLKRVPGVGRAFRSQARRHDNSELVIFLTPHLLAPEPAPPDSQAVAQADQASRLRRARERLAAPPSASDVR
;
A
#
# COMPACT_ATOMS: atom_id res chain seq x y z
N LEU A 1 0.93 6.62 -3.41
CA LEU A 1 2.12 6.45 -2.60
C LEU A 1 3.14 7.49 -3.00
N SER A 2 3.70 8.25 -2.07
CA SER A 2 4.70 9.27 -2.33
C SER A 2 5.84 9.20 -1.32
N CYS A 3 7.06 9.45 -1.77
CA CYS A 3 8.24 9.60 -0.91
C CYS A 3 9.28 10.48 -1.60
N ARG A 4 10.24 10.96 -0.83
CA ARG A 4 11.40 11.68 -1.38
C ARG A 4 12.41 10.73 -2.02
N SER A 5 13.24 11.24 -2.93
CA SER A 5 14.37 10.51 -3.50
C SER A 5 15.31 9.98 -2.39
N GLY A 6 15.68 8.71 -2.46
CA GLY A 6 16.45 8.00 -1.43
C GLY A 6 15.65 7.59 -0.19
N GLY A 7 14.36 7.90 -0.13
CA GLY A 7 13.46 7.46 0.95
C GLY A 7 12.93 6.04 0.75
N ASN A 8 12.08 5.60 1.68
CA ASN A 8 11.33 4.36 1.59
C ASN A 8 9.84 4.66 1.73
N ALA A 9 9.03 4.03 0.90
CA ALA A 9 7.58 4.10 0.99
C ALA A 9 7.00 2.70 1.05
N ARG A 10 6.14 2.47 2.05
CA ARG A 10 5.46 1.19 2.25
C ARG A 10 3.95 1.38 2.18
N PHE A 11 3.30 0.45 1.49
CA PHE A 11 1.85 0.35 1.40
C PHE A 11 1.42 -1.07 1.79
N VAL A 12 0.42 -1.16 2.64
CA VAL A 12 -0.18 -2.42 3.07
C VAL A 12 -1.69 -2.32 2.88
N SER A 13 -2.25 -3.29 2.16
CA SER A 13 -3.71 -3.41 1.99
C SER A 13 -4.10 -4.86 2.23
N GLY A 14 -4.76 -5.13 3.35
CA GLY A 14 -5.11 -6.48 3.77
C GLY A 14 -5.63 -6.49 5.20
N GLY A 15 -5.22 -7.48 5.96
CA GLY A 15 -5.56 -7.67 7.36
C GLY A 15 -4.41 -8.29 8.14
N GLU A 16 -4.69 -8.64 9.38
CA GLU A 16 -3.76 -9.31 10.28
C GLU A 16 -4.38 -10.59 10.83
N VAL A 17 -3.55 -11.63 10.97
CA VAL A 17 -3.95 -12.88 11.62
C VAL A 17 -3.17 -13.02 12.91
N PRO A 18 -3.84 -13.21 14.05
CA PRO A 18 -3.19 -13.50 15.32
C PRO A 18 -2.60 -14.92 15.30
N ILE A 19 -1.31 -15.03 15.55
CA ILE A 19 -0.60 -16.31 15.64
C ILE A 19 -0.15 -16.50 17.09
N PRO A 20 -0.61 -17.55 17.80
CA PRO A 20 -0.12 -17.85 19.13
C PRO A 20 1.33 -18.29 19.07
N VAL A 21 2.17 -17.63 19.83
CA VAL A 21 3.60 -17.97 20.01
C VAL A 21 3.88 -18.28 21.47
N ILE A 22 4.84 -19.15 21.71
CA ILE A 22 5.28 -19.45 23.07
C ILE A 22 6.54 -18.63 23.33
N ASP A 23 6.49 -17.77 24.34
CA ASP A 23 7.64 -16.99 24.79
C ASP A 23 8.75 -17.90 25.37
N LYS A 24 9.98 -17.40 25.37
CA LYS A 24 11.17 -18.09 25.92
C LYS A 24 11.03 -18.48 27.39
N LEU A 25 10.09 -17.87 28.10
CA LEU A 25 9.76 -18.15 29.50
C LEU A 25 8.56 -19.10 29.67
N GLY A 26 8.02 -19.64 28.55
CA GLY A 26 6.88 -20.56 28.57
C GLY A 26 5.51 -19.85 28.68
N GLY A 27 5.46 -18.51 28.56
CA GLY A 27 4.24 -17.75 28.47
C GLY A 27 3.59 -17.84 27.08
N ALA A 28 2.26 -17.74 27.01
CA ALA A 28 1.55 -17.60 25.74
C ALA A 28 1.53 -16.13 25.35
N ASP A 29 1.98 -15.82 24.13
CA ASP A 29 1.91 -14.49 23.51
C ASP A 29 1.23 -14.61 22.15
N VAL A 30 0.86 -13.48 21.55
CA VAL A 30 0.20 -13.41 20.24
C VAL A 30 0.98 -12.48 19.32
N GLU A 31 1.47 -13.03 18.23
CA GLU A 31 2.09 -12.27 17.14
C GLU A 31 1.07 -12.03 16.03
N PHE A 32 0.86 -10.77 15.64
CA PHE A 32 0.00 -10.41 14.51
C PHE A 32 0.79 -10.46 13.22
N LYS A 33 0.32 -11.26 12.27
CA LYS A 33 0.94 -11.39 10.96
C LYS A 33 0.11 -10.75 9.88
N GLU A 34 0.65 -9.73 9.23
CA GLU A 34 0.03 -9.04 8.11
C GLU A 34 -0.11 -9.98 6.90
N TYR A 35 -1.25 -9.88 6.20
CA TYR A 35 -1.49 -10.52 4.92
C TYR A 35 -2.24 -9.57 3.98
N GLY A 36 -2.20 -9.86 2.68
CA GLY A 36 -2.80 -9.04 1.64
C GLY A 36 -1.75 -8.57 0.64
N VAL A 37 -1.89 -7.36 0.15
CA VAL A 37 -0.96 -6.71 -0.78
C VAL A 37 -0.03 -5.81 0.02
N ILE A 38 1.27 -6.10 -0.05
CA ILE A 38 2.33 -5.32 0.57
C ILE A 38 3.25 -4.84 -0.55
N LEU A 39 3.53 -3.54 -0.56
CA LEU A 39 4.41 -2.90 -1.53
C LEU A 39 5.42 -2.03 -0.78
N ASP A 40 6.70 -2.31 -0.99
CA ASP A 40 7.81 -1.50 -0.51
C ASP A 40 8.56 -0.94 -1.72
N VAL A 41 8.75 0.39 -1.75
CA VAL A 41 9.42 1.08 -2.86
C VAL A 41 10.51 2.00 -2.33
N ARG A 42 11.70 1.93 -2.93
CA ARG A 42 12.84 2.79 -2.62
C ARG A 42 13.32 3.46 -3.90
N PRO A 43 12.77 4.62 -4.27
CA PRO A 43 13.16 5.34 -5.47
C PRO A 43 14.36 6.25 -5.24
N ILE A 44 15.18 6.37 -6.26
CA ILE A 44 16.25 7.37 -6.37
C ILE A 44 16.04 8.08 -7.70
N ALA A 45 15.76 9.36 -7.65
CA ALA A 45 15.61 10.20 -8.84
C ALA A 45 16.88 11.01 -9.07
N ASP A 46 17.27 11.15 -10.33
CA ASP A 46 18.37 12.01 -10.76
C ASP A 46 17.86 13.36 -11.30
N ALA A 47 18.78 14.29 -11.53
CA ALA A 47 18.46 15.62 -12.04
C ALA A 47 18.00 15.62 -13.52
N SER A 48 18.17 14.50 -14.24
CA SER A 48 17.77 14.34 -15.63
C SER A 48 16.36 13.78 -15.81
N GLY A 49 15.66 13.50 -14.70
CA GLY A 49 14.33 12.89 -14.70
C GLY A 49 14.34 11.37 -14.77
N GLY A 50 15.50 10.75 -14.62
CA GLY A 50 15.63 9.31 -14.46
C GLY A 50 15.28 8.88 -13.04
N ILE A 51 14.57 7.77 -12.90
CA ILE A 51 14.16 7.21 -11.63
C ILE A 51 14.59 5.75 -11.58
N VAL A 52 15.48 5.42 -10.65
CA VAL A 52 15.84 4.05 -10.34
C VAL A 52 15.10 3.67 -9.06
N ALA A 53 14.37 2.58 -9.08
CA ALA A 53 13.60 2.16 -7.92
C ALA A 53 13.79 0.67 -7.64
N ARG A 54 14.03 0.34 -6.37
CA ARG A 54 13.87 -1.02 -5.88
C ARG A 54 12.42 -1.20 -5.44
N VAL A 55 11.77 -2.22 -5.99
CA VAL A 55 10.37 -2.52 -5.75
C VAL A 55 10.25 -3.95 -5.23
N ASP A 56 9.80 -4.07 -3.99
CA ASP A 56 9.49 -5.33 -3.34
C ASP A 56 7.98 -5.43 -3.19
N THR A 57 7.38 -6.46 -3.78
CA THR A 57 5.93 -6.71 -3.71
C THR A 57 5.65 -8.06 -3.10
N GLU A 58 4.68 -8.14 -2.21
CA GLU A 58 4.17 -9.39 -1.65
C GLU A 58 2.65 -9.40 -1.75
N VAL A 59 2.09 -10.48 -2.29
CA VAL A 59 0.65 -10.74 -2.25
C VAL A 59 0.46 -12.03 -1.46
N SER A 60 -0.24 -11.94 -0.35
CA SER A 60 -0.49 -13.07 0.54
C SER A 60 -1.98 -13.25 0.82
N GLN A 61 -2.38 -14.50 0.97
CA GLN A 61 -3.74 -14.91 1.29
C GLN A 61 -3.70 -15.95 2.39
N VAL A 62 -4.70 -15.92 3.25
CA VAL A 62 -4.89 -16.95 4.29
C VAL A 62 -5.39 -18.23 3.61
N ASP A 63 -4.73 -19.36 3.89
CA ASP A 63 -5.15 -20.68 3.43
C ASP A 63 -5.75 -21.45 4.60
N GLU A 64 -7.08 -21.43 4.64
CA GLU A 64 -7.87 -22.12 5.66
C GLU A 64 -7.81 -23.66 5.53
N ALA A 65 -7.45 -24.17 4.34
CA ALA A 65 -7.34 -25.61 4.10
C ALA A 65 -6.09 -26.22 4.73
N GLN A 66 -5.07 -25.39 4.95
CA GLN A 66 -3.81 -25.80 5.57
C GLN A 66 -3.69 -25.19 6.97
N ARG A 67 -4.24 -25.89 7.97
CA ARG A 67 -4.12 -25.50 9.36
C ARG A 67 -3.18 -26.43 10.12
N VAL A 68 -2.30 -25.83 10.91
CA VAL A 68 -1.44 -26.57 11.85
C VAL A 68 -1.66 -26.01 13.25
N LEU A 69 -2.06 -26.85 14.18
CA LEU A 69 -2.38 -26.47 15.57
C LEU A 69 -3.36 -25.29 15.69
N GLY A 70 -4.35 -25.22 14.77
CA GLY A 70 -5.32 -24.12 14.74
C GLY A 70 -4.86 -22.85 14.00
N VAL A 71 -3.59 -22.75 13.66
CA VAL A 71 -3.03 -21.61 12.89
C VAL A 71 -3.20 -21.86 11.39
N PRO A 72 -3.81 -20.92 10.63
CA PRO A 72 -3.96 -21.07 9.20
C PRO A 72 -2.63 -20.93 8.47
N GLY A 73 -2.52 -21.57 7.32
CA GLY A 73 -1.42 -21.38 6.39
C GLY A 73 -1.51 -20.05 5.65
N PHE A 74 -0.43 -19.66 4.98
CA PHE A 74 -0.38 -18.48 4.12
C PHE A 74 0.13 -18.86 2.73
N LEU A 75 -0.65 -18.54 1.71
CA LEU A 75 -0.19 -18.59 0.33
C LEU A 75 0.43 -17.23 0.00
N LYS A 76 1.74 -17.22 -0.30
CA LYS A 76 2.50 -16.00 -0.56
C LYS A 76 3.07 -15.98 -1.97
N ARG A 77 2.98 -14.82 -2.61
CA ARG A 77 3.64 -14.52 -3.88
C ARG A 77 4.47 -13.27 -3.67
N ARG A 78 5.76 -13.35 -3.95
CA ARG A 78 6.70 -12.24 -3.75
C ARG A 78 7.48 -11.99 -5.02
N SER A 79 7.68 -10.71 -5.34
CA SER A 79 8.57 -10.25 -6.39
C SER A 79 9.46 -9.14 -5.83
N ALA A 80 10.75 -9.21 -6.15
CA ALA A 80 11.72 -8.18 -5.82
C ALA A 80 12.47 -7.83 -7.09
N THR A 81 12.45 -6.56 -7.49
CA THR A 81 13.07 -6.11 -8.74
C THR A 81 13.63 -4.70 -8.61
N ASP A 82 14.71 -4.45 -9.34
CA ASP A 82 15.27 -3.13 -9.52
C ASP A 82 14.92 -2.65 -10.93
N VAL A 83 14.31 -1.48 -11.03
CA VAL A 83 13.82 -0.90 -12.29
C VAL A 83 14.40 0.49 -12.51
N ALA A 84 14.63 0.83 -13.76
CA ALA A 84 15.02 2.16 -14.17
C ALA A 84 13.97 2.67 -15.17
N LEU A 85 13.34 3.80 -14.84
CA LEU A 85 12.22 4.40 -15.56
C LEU A 85 12.43 5.91 -15.69
N ARG A 86 11.70 6.53 -16.62
CA ARG A 86 11.56 7.98 -16.70
C ARG A 86 10.26 8.42 -16.02
N ASP A 87 10.18 9.71 -15.77
CA ASP A 87 8.94 10.32 -15.27
C ASP A 87 7.76 10.00 -16.21
N GLY A 88 6.67 9.44 -15.65
CA GLY A 88 5.46 9.04 -16.36
C GLY A 88 5.57 7.76 -17.17
N GLU A 89 6.72 7.08 -17.21
CA GLU A 89 6.88 5.80 -17.91
C GLU A 89 6.25 4.66 -17.11
N THR A 90 5.48 3.81 -17.77
CA THR A 90 4.82 2.67 -17.14
C THR A 90 5.54 1.37 -17.47
N LEU A 91 5.89 0.62 -16.45
CA LEU A 91 6.48 -0.70 -16.55
C LEU A 91 5.58 -1.76 -15.90
N VAL A 92 5.48 -2.92 -16.54
CA VAL A 92 4.90 -4.12 -15.96
C VAL A 92 5.99 -4.84 -15.17
N ILE A 93 5.87 -4.90 -13.84
CA ILE A 93 6.88 -5.50 -12.97
C ILE A 93 6.70 -7.00 -12.87
N ALA A 94 5.46 -7.46 -12.72
CA ALA A 94 5.15 -8.86 -12.55
C ALA A 94 3.76 -9.18 -13.10
N GLY A 95 3.64 -10.37 -13.67
CA GLY A 95 2.36 -10.94 -14.06
C GLY A 95 2.28 -12.38 -13.57
N LEU A 96 1.17 -12.76 -12.97
CA LEU A 96 0.88 -14.12 -12.56
C LEU A 96 -0.47 -14.52 -13.10
N VAL A 97 -0.48 -15.60 -13.87
CA VAL A 97 -1.72 -16.27 -14.29
C VAL A 97 -1.76 -17.60 -13.57
N ASN A 98 -2.69 -17.77 -12.66
CA ASN A 98 -2.95 -19.04 -11.99
C ASN A 98 -4.26 -19.61 -12.50
N ARG A 99 -4.20 -20.78 -13.11
CA ARG A 99 -5.38 -21.53 -13.57
C ARG A 99 -5.43 -22.82 -12.80
N GLN A 100 -6.37 -22.93 -11.87
CA GLN A 100 -6.59 -24.13 -11.10
C GLN A 100 -7.92 -24.76 -11.51
N GLN A 101 -7.84 -25.97 -12.05
CA GLN A 101 -9.00 -26.76 -12.38
C GLN A 101 -9.07 -27.94 -11.42
N SER A 102 -10.10 -27.99 -10.58
CA SER A 102 -10.37 -29.10 -9.69
C SER A 102 -11.62 -29.82 -10.16
N SER A 103 -11.51 -31.12 -10.38
CA SER A 103 -12.64 -31.99 -10.70
C SER A 103 -12.77 -33.06 -9.62
N ASN A 104 -13.78 -32.93 -8.78
CA ASN A 104 -14.09 -33.95 -7.78
C ASN A 104 -15.33 -34.74 -8.17
N SER A 105 -15.18 -36.05 -8.23
CA SER A 105 -16.27 -36.99 -8.57
C SER A 105 -16.51 -37.91 -7.38
N THR A 106 -17.61 -37.67 -6.69
CA THR A 106 -18.05 -38.50 -5.56
C THR A 106 -19.24 -39.34 -6.01
N GLY A 107 -19.19 -40.62 -5.75
CA GLY A 107 -20.28 -41.55 -6.09
C GLY A 107 -20.17 -42.83 -5.30
N LEU A 108 -21.30 -43.54 -5.12
CA LEU A 108 -21.34 -44.83 -4.43
C LEU A 108 -20.57 -45.89 -5.23
N PRO A 109 -19.58 -46.57 -4.59
CA PRO A 109 -18.85 -47.66 -5.25
C PRO A 109 -19.81 -48.75 -5.74
N GLY A 110 -19.66 -49.19 -6.99
CA GLY A 110 -20.54 -50.16 -7.63
C GLY A 110 -21.67 -49.55 -8.45
N LEU A 111 -22.47 -48.65 -7.92
CA LEU A 111 -23.64 -48.05 -8.58
C LEU A 111 -23.27 -47.03 -9.67
N LYS A 112 -22.12 -46.39 -9.60
CA LYS A 112 -21.65 -45.42 -10.60
C LYS A 112 -21.34 -46.06 -11.97
N ARG A 113 -21.20 -47.39 -12.06
CA ARG A 113 -20.88 -48.12 -13.29
C ARG A 113 -22.10 -48.72 -14.00
N VAL A 114 -23.29 -48.62 -13.42
CA VAL A 114 -24.50 -49.19 -14.02
C VAL A 114 -24.96 -48.30 -15.18
N PRO A 115 -25.06 -48.87 -16.40
CA PRO A 115 -25.53 -48.10 -17.55
C PRO A 115 -27.01 -47.69 -17.34
N GLY A 116 -27.34 -46.41 -17.62
CA GLY A 116 -28.68 -45.84 -17.47
C GLY A 116 -28.92 -45.12 -16.14
N VAL A 117 -28.56 -45.69 -15.00
CA VAL A 117 -28.80 -45.09 -13.66
C VAL A 117 -27.57 -44.49 -13.01
N GLY A 118 -26.37 -44.80 -13.48
CA GLY A 118 -25.11 -44.33 -12.86
C GLY A 118 -24.96 -42.79 -12.79
N ARG A 119 -25.68 -42.04 -13.66
CA ARG A 119 -25.69 -40.56 -13.60
C ARG A 119 -26.41 -40.03 -12.39
N ALA A 120 -27.48 -40.69 -11.90
CA ALA A 120 -28.23 -40.29 -10.73
C ALA A 120 -27.46 -40.46 -9.41
N PHE A 121 -26.47 -41.38 -9.39
CA PHE A 121 -25.64 -41.72 -8.24
C PHE A 121 -24.22 -41.14 -8.27
N ARG A 122 -23.97 -40.18 -9.18
CA ARG A 122 -22.69 -39.50 -9.33
C ARG A 122 -22.87 -38.01 -9.17
N SER A 123 -22.27 -37.43 -8.14
CA SER A 123 -22.10 -35.99 -7.98
C SER A 123 -20.76 -35.58 -8.59
N GLN A 124 -20.78 -34.63 -9.50
CA GLN A 124 -19.58 -34.09 -10.14
C GLN A 124 -19.49 -32.58 -9.87
N ALA A 125 -18.58 -32.21 -9.00
CA ALA A 125 -18.25 -30.80 -8.74
C ALA A 125 -17.04 -30.43 -9.58
N ARG A 126 -17.20 -29.43 -10.45
CA ARG A 126 -16.11 -28.81 -11.20
C ARG A 126 -15.92 -27.38 -10.65
N ARG A 127 -14.72 -27.09 -10.22
CA ARG A 127 -14.34 -25.75 -9.82
C ARG A 127 -13.23 -25.25 -10.75
N HIS A 128 -13.45 -24.08 -11.32
CA HIS A 128 -12.46 -23.39 -12.12
C HIS A 128 -12.12 -22.11 -11.38
N ASP A 129 -10.91 -22.02 -10.87
CA ASP A 129 -10.39 -20.82 -10.23
C ASP A 129 -9.32 -20.23 -11.15
N ASN A 130 -9.62 -19.08 -11.74
CA ASN A 130 -8.67 -18.29 -12.50
C ASN A 130 -8.34 -17.05 -11.69
N SER A 131 -7.08 -16.86 -11.36
CA SER A 131 -6.61 -15.62 -10.77
C SER A 131 -5.48 -15.04 -11.60
N GLU A 132 -5.61 -13.77 -11.97
CA GLU A 132 -4.60 -13.02 -12.68
C GLU A 132 -4.19 -11.85 -11.81
N LEU A 133 -2.89 -11.66 -11.65
CA LEU A 133 -2.29 -10.52 -10.98
C LEU A 133 -1.34 -9.87 -11.95
N VAL A 134 -1.52 -8.59 -12.21
CA VAL A 134 -0.58 -7.78 -12.97
C VAL A 134 -0.24 -6.53 -12.16
N ILE A 135 1.04 -6.22 -12.03
CA ILE A 135 1.54 -5.09 -11.28
C ILE A 135 2.15 -4.09 -12.26
N PHE A 136 1.57 -2.89 -12.32
CA PHE A 136 2.06 -1.77 -13.09
C PHE A 136 2.73 -0.76 -12.15
N LEU A 137 3.85 -0.21 -12.56
CA LEU A 137 4.54 0.89 -11.89
C LEU A 137 4.65 2.07 -12.85
N THR A 138 4.14 3.24 -12.41
CA THR A 138 4.27 4.50 -13.13
C THR A 138 4.76 5.56 -12.14
N PRO A 139 6.05 5.88 -12.11
CA PRO A 139 6.57 6.91 -11.24
C PRO A 139 6.28 8.30 -11.79
N HIS A 140 6.06 9.27 -10.90
CA HIS A 140 5.94 10.68 -11.21
C HIS A 140 6.84 11.51 -10.32
N LEU A 141 7.60 12.44 -10.92
CA LEU A 141 8.36 13.45 -10.21
C LEU A 141 7.44 14.60 -9.82
N LEU A 142 7.28 14.81 -8.52
CA LEU A 142 6.57 15.96 -8.02
C LEU A 142 7.56 17.12 -7.86
N ALA A 143 7.25 18.28 -8.46
CA ALA A 143 7.99 19.49 -8.20
C ALA A 143 7.90 19.82 -6.69
N PRO A 144 8.99 20.28 -6.06
CA PRO A 144 8.88 20.75 -4.68
C PRO A 144 7.84 21.87 -4.64
N GLU A 145 6.85 21.70 -3.77
CA GLU A 145 5.89 22.76 -3.50
C GLU A 145 6.70 23.99 -3.01
N PRO A 146 6.47 25.20 -3.58
CA PRO A 146 7.17 26.39 -3.12
C PRO A 146 6.91 26.51 -1.62
N ALA A 147 8.00 26.58 -0.84
CA ALA A 147 7.88 26.73 0.61
C ALA A 147 6.92 27.89 0.91
N PRO A 148 5.95 27.72 1.84
CA PRO A 148 5.08 28.81 2.21
C PRO A 148 5.96 30.01 2.60
N PRO A 149 5.62 31.22 2.14
CA PRO A 149 6.45 32.39 2.39
C PRO A 149 6.77 32.42 3.88
N ASP A 150 8.06 32.49 4.18
CA ASP A 150 8.60 32.38 5.54
C ASP A 150 7.65 33.08 6.53
N SER A 151 7.06 32.31 7.44
CA SER A 151 6.14 32.84 8.45
C SER A 151 6.80 33.95 9.26
N GLN A 152 8.14 33.95 9.36
CA GLN A 152 8.95 34.99 9.92
C GLN A 152 9.00 36.26 9.05
N ALA A 153 9.09 36.12 7.72
CA ALA A 153 9.05 37.26 6.81
C ALA A 153 7.69 37.94 6.80
N VAL A 154 6.61 37.16 6.84
CA VAL A 154 5.23 37.71 6.98
C VAL A 154 5.02 38.39 8.31
N ALA A 155 5.50 37.81 9.42
CA ALA A 155 5.41 38.39 10.74
C ALA A 155 6.24 39.69 10.87
N GLN A 156 7.43 39.75 10.27
CA GLN A 156 8.27 40.94 10.21
C GLN A 156 7.63 42.06 9.38
N ALA A 157 7.02 41.71 8.21
CA ALA A 157 6.32 42.68 7.39
C ALA A 157 5.08 43.25 8.11
N ASP A 158 4.36 42.43 8.87
CA ASP A 158 3.21 42.89 9.67
C ASP A 158 3.66 43.75 10.84
N GLN A 159 4.75 43.43 11.53
CA GLN A 159 5.35 44.28 12.56
C GLN A 159 5.82 45.61 11.99
N ALA A 160 6.50 45.62 10.85
CA ALA A 160 6.95 46.85 10.21
C ALA A 160 5.78 47.76 9.81
N SER A 161 4.69 47.17 9.32
CA SER A 161 3.46 47.87 8.96
C SER A 161 2.78 48.53 10.19
N ARG A 162 2.74 47.79 11.32
CA ARG A 162 2.18 48.29 12.59
C ARG A 162 3.02 49.44 13.16
N LEU A 163 4.35 49.34 13.11
CA LEU A 163 5.26 50.41 13.55
C LEU A 163 5.12 51.67 12.68
N ARG A 164 4.96 51.54 11.36
CA ARG A 164 4.70 52.69 10.48
C ARG A 164 3.39 53.41 10.84
N ARG A 165 2.29 52.66 11.01
CA ARG A 165 0.99 53.24 11.42
C ARG A 165 1.04 53.89 12.80
N ALA A 166 1.79 53.33 13.75
CA ALA A 166 1.99 53.94 15.08
C ALA A 166 2.77 55.25 15.00
N ARG A 167 3.84 55.33 14.17
CA ARG A 167 4.59 56.56 13.93
C ARG A 167 3.75 57.66 13.25
N GLU A 168 2.93 57.30 12.27
CA GLU A 168 2.01 58.25 11.63
C GLU A 168 0.98 58.79 12.59
N ARG A 169 0.45 58.00 13.52
CA ARG A 169 -0.47 58.47 14.56
C ARG A 169 0.19 59.39 15.57
N LEU A 170 1.48 59.19 15.91
CA LEU A 170 2.23 60.06 16.80
C LEU A 170 2.67 61.37 16.11
N ALA A 171 2.84 61.35 14.79
CA ALA A 171 3.25 62.51 13.99
C ALA A 171 2.08 63.38 13.54
N ALA A 172 0.84 62.91 13.70
CA ALA A 172 -0.35 63.72 13.40
C ALA A 172 -0.50 64.84 14.46
N PRO A 173 -0.60 66.12 14.06
CA PRO A 173 -0.81 67.18 15.00
C PRO A 173 -2.17 67.01 15.71
N PRO A 174 -2.28 67.38 17.00
CA PRO A 174 -3.54 67.29 17.74
C PRO A 174 -4.62 68.10 17.01
N SER A 175 -5.74 67.41 16.71
CA SER A 175 -6.88 68.08 16.09
C SER A 175 -7.40 69.20 17.00
N ALA A 176 -7.63 70.39 16.44
CA ALA A 176 -8.04 71.58 17.10
C ALA A 176 -9.45 71.61 17.77
N SER A 177 -9.95 70.39 18.13
CA SER A 177 -11.28 70.22 18.72
C SER A 177 -11.30 69.95 20.24
N ASP A 178 -10.15 69.97 20.91
CA ASP A 178 -10.10 69.64 22.36
C ASP A 178 -9.71 70.89 23.23
N VAL A 179 -10.12 72.12 22.84
CA VAL A 179 -10.10 73.31 23.68
C VAL A 179 -11.51 73.82 23.77
N ARG A 180 -12.22 73.37 24.77
CA ARG A 180 -13.33 74.09 25.47
C ARG A 180 -13.55 73.43 26.83
#